data_7473115106c0d6c029478459077fe494
#
_entry.id   7473115106c0d6c029478459077fe494
#
_cell.length_a   1.000
_cell.length_b   1.000
_cell.length_c   1.000
_cell.angle_alpha   90.00
_cell.angle_beta   90.00
_cell.angle_gamma   90.00
#
_symmetry.space_group_name_H-M   'P 1'
#
loop_
_entity.id
_entity.type
_entity.pdbx_description
1 polymer ?
#
loop_
_entity_poly.entity_id
_entity_poly.type
_entity_poly.pdbx_seq_one_letter_code
_entity_poly.pdbx_strand_id
1 'polypeptide(L)'
;PLSQVEPRLREAGGRVLVGERAGEGWRLLGIYTRTDLYRSAPKPEPTLAERVLKALPSGVLRVVEALREAFPEGIYLVGGAVRDALLGRSGPDLDLAVGPGVEVARVAQFLVDRFGGSYGLHYAFGTARVRLPFGLVVDLAESREEVYPYPGALPQVRRAPIARDLERRDYSVNAMAVDLGGLAFLDPYGGLRDLEARLLRPLHPLAFVEDPTRVVRGARLAARLGFRFAEEVPRLLAPALLPEVVAGASRSRLREELLLTLEEEAFYRALALLAELGALKALYGLDLPPEAPFLRLRAEEGLSEARLLLLLFHQKDPLERAAWLALPGRLREGLALLVHHPWAGGLPKEACAVAPPLAGFLCPFPEK
;
A
#
# COMPACT_ATOMS: atom_id res chain seq x y z
N PRO A 1 -25.62 -30.51 27.47
CA PRO A 1 -25.18 -29.23 26.92
C PRO A 1 -24.41 -28.44 27.97
N LEU A 2 -23.37 -27.71 27.59
CA LEU A 2 -22.51 -26.91 28.48
C LEU A 2 -23.29 -25.93 29.35
N SER A 3 -24.39 -25.38 28.83
CA SER A 3 -25.32 -24.49 29.54
C SER A 3 -25.97 -25.12 30.78
N GLN A 4 -26.04 -26.45 30.87
CA GLN A 4 -26.55 -27.16 32.05
C GLN A 4 -25.46 -27.59 33.03
N VAL A 5 -24.22 -27.59 32.62
CA VAL A 5 -23.09 -28.03 33.43
C VAL A 5 -22.54 -26.90 34.29
N GLU A 6 -22.51 -25.67 33.77
CA GLU A 6 -21.93 -24.53 34.49
C GLU A 6 -22.63 -24.20 35.82
N PRO A 7 -23.98 -24.12 35.91
CA PRO A 7 -24.65 -23.92 37.19
C PRO A 7 -24.35 -25.01 38.20
N ARG A 8 -24.36 -26.27 37.77
CA ARG A 8 -24.07 -27.44 38.62
C ARG A 8 -22.64 -27.48 39.14
N LEU A 9 -21.66 -27.01 38.33
CA LEU A 9 -20.27 -26.87 38.77
C LEU A 9 -20.12 -25.83 39.89
N ARG A 10 -20.88 -24.74 39.85
CA ARG A 10 -20.87 -23.71 40.89
C ARG A 10 -21.43 -24.27 42.21
N GLU A 11 -22.54 -24.99 42.15
CA GLU A 11 -23.21 -25.59 43.33
C GLU A 11 -22.36 -26.74 43.92
N ALA A 12 -21.71 -27.53 43.11
CA ALA A 12 -20.96 -28.74 43.53
C ALA A 12 -19.46 -28.48 43.81
N GLY A 13 -19.08 -27.24 44.13
CA GLY A 13 -17.67 -26.95 44.51
C GLY A 13 -16.65 -27.14 43.36
N GLY A 14 -17.09 -27.07 42.11
CA GLY A 14 -16.24 -27.09 40.92
C GLY A 14 -16.00 -28.49 40.32
N ARG A 15 -16.71 -29.51 40.74
CA ARG A 15 -16.65 -30.88 40.21
C ARG A 15 -18.06 -31.46 40.03
N VAL A 16 -18.36 -32.04 38.86
CA VAL A 16 -19.63 -32.72 38.59
C VAL A 16 -19.30 -34.14 38.11
N LEU A 17 -19.96 -35.13 38.73
CA LEU A 17 -19.89 -36.50 38.28
C LEU A 17 -20.72 -36.67 37.03
N VAL A 18 -20.19 -37.30 36.02
CA VAL A 18 -20.86 -37.65 34.76
C VAL A 18 -21.08 -39.14 34.73
N GLY A 19 -22.32 -39.59 34.61
CA GLY A 19 -22.67 -41.00 34.55
C GLY A 19 -23.81 -41.24 33.60
N GLU A 20 -24.01 -42.50 33.23
CA GLU A 20 -25.17 -42.98 32.48
C GLU A 20 -26.00 -43.94 33.34
N ARG A 21 -27.27 -44.03 33.07
CA ARG A 21 -28.17 -44.94 33.75
C ARG A 21 -27.93 -46.37 33.26
N ALA A 22 -27.64 -47.30 34.18
CA ALA A 22 -27.38 -48.71 33.89
C ALA A 22 -28.25 -49.58 34.80
N GLY A 23 -29.36 -50.10 34.27
CA GLY A 23 -30.37 -50.81 35.02
C GLY A 23 -31.03 -49.95 36.09
N GLU A 24 -31.02 -50.46 37.36
CA GLU A 24 -31.55 -49.71 38.52
C GLU A 24 -30.51 -48.75 39.12
N GLY A 25 -29.27 -48.71 38.60
CA GLY A 25 -28.18 -47.89 39.11
C GLY A 25 -27.59 -46.90 38.10
N TRP A 26 -26.45 -46.30 38.50
CA TRP A 26 -25.71 -45.38 37.65
C TRP A 26 -24.28 -45.90 37.42
N ARG A 27 -23.82 -45.84 36.17
CA ARG A 27 -22.42 -46.11 35.82
C ARG A 27 -21.70 -44.77 35.69
N LEU A 28 -20.66 -44.56 36.53
CA LEU A 28 -19.84 -43.37 36.44
C LEU A 28 -19.00 -43.40 35.15
N LEU A 29 -19.07 -42.36 34.34
CA LEU A 29 -18.30 -42.19 33.12
C LEU A 29 -17.06 -41.30 33.36
N GLY A 30 -17.12 -40.39 34.34
CA GLY A 30 -16.01 -39.51 34.65
C GLY A 30 -16.40 -38.36 35.57
N ILE A 31 -15.47 -37.47 35.77
CA ILE A 31 -15.65 -36.24 36.55
C ILE A 31 -15.42 -35.06 35.59
N TYR A 32 -16.38 -34.15 35.54
CA TYR A 32 -16.25 -32.88 34.81
C TYR A 32 -15.86 -31.77 35.80
N THR A 33 -14.81 -31.01 35.46
CA THR A 33 -14.23 -30.01 36.35
C THR A 33 -14.37 -28.61 35.73
N ARG A 34 -14.09 -27.54 36.51
CA ARG A 34 -13.95 -26.19 35.97
C ARG A 34 -12.91 -26.10 34.86
N THR A 35 -11.79 -26.82 34.98
CA THR A 35 -10.75 -26.87 33.95
C THR A 35 -11.28 -27.45 32.64
N ASP A 36 -12.14 -28.46 32.71
CA ASP A 36 -12.76 -29.05 31.51
C ASP A 36 -13.77 -28.09 30.89
N LEU A 37 -14.52 -27.33 31.72
CA LEU A 37 -15.41 -26.26 31.22
C LEU A 37 -14.60 -25.20 30.45
N TYR A 38 -13.47 -24.73 31.00
CA TYR A 38 -12.60 -23.75 30.32
C TYR A 38 -11.99 -24.32 29.04
N ARG A 39 -11.61 -25.59 29.02
CA ARG A 39 -11.10 -26.26 27.80
C ARG A 39 -12.16 -26.47 26.74
N SER A 40 -13.43 -26.68 27.15
CA SER A 40 -14.56 -26.92 26.28
C SER A 40 -15.29 -25.64 25.86
N ALA A 41 -15.02 -24.51 26.53
CA ALA A 41 -15.59 -23.22 26.12
C ALA A 41 -15.06 -22.86 24.72
N PRO A 42 -15.94 -22.44 23.80
CA PRO A 42 -15.49 -21.93 22.53
C PRO A 42 -14.50 -20.77 22.80
N LYS A 43 -13.30 -20.88 22.23
CA LYS A 43 -12.37 -19.76 22.29
C LYS A 43 -13.04 -18.55 21.66
N PRO A 44 -12.95 -17.35 22.27
CA PRO A 44 -13.48 -16.16 21.64
C PRO A 44 -12.88 -16.03 20.25
N GLU A 45 -13.69 -15.67 19.25
CA GLU A 45 -13.18 -15.42 17.92
C GLU A 45 -12.16 -14.26 17.97
N PRO A 46 -11.04 -14.39 17.25
CA PRO A 46 -10.03 -13.35 17.25
C PRO A 46 -10.61 -12.06 16.67
N THR A 47 -10.34 -10.94 17.32
CA THR A 47 -10.70 -9.61 16.85
C THR A 47 -10.07 -9.32 15.47
N LEU A 48 -10.58 -8.33 14.74
CA LEU A 48 -9.98 -7.91 13.46
C LEU A 48 -8.51 -7.49 13.64
N ALA A 49 -8.19 -6.80 14.73
CA ALA A 49 -6.80 -6.44 15.06
C ALA A 49 -5.92 -7.67 15.19
N GLU A 50 -6.35 -8.67 15.97
CA GLU A 50 -5.61 -9.93 16.12
C GLU A 50 -5.50 -10.71 14.80
N ARG A 51 -6.52 -10.69 13.96
CA ARG A 51 -6.47 -11.30 12.62
C ARG A 51 -5.42 -10.64 11.74
N VAL A 52 -5.35 -9.30 11.71
CA VAL A 52 -4.32 -8.54 11.00
C VAL A 52 -2.94 -8.92 11.51
N LEU A 53 -2.72 -8.91 12.83
CA LEU A 53 -1.41 -9.24 13.40
C LEU A 53 -0.99 -10.70 13.11
N LYS A 54 -1.91 -11.66 13.18
CA LYS A 54 -1.63 -13.07 12.87
C LYS A 54 -1.28 -13.31 11.40
N ALA A 55 -1.72 -12.44 10.49
CA ALA A 55 -1.40 -12.52 9.08
C ALA A 55 0.00 -11.96 8.74
N LEU A 56 0.66 -11.27 9.68
CA LEU A 56 1.99 -10.73 9.47
C LEU A 56 3.05 -11.85 9.47
N PRO A 57 4.12 -11.72 8.67
CA PRO A 57 5.26 -12.63 8.72
C PRO A 57 5.86 -12.70 10.14
N SER A 58 6.39 -13.85 10.55
CA SER A 58 6.89 -14.06 11.91
C SER A 58 7.97 -13.05 12.36
N GLY A 59 8.81 -12.60 11.42
CA GLY A 59 9.80 -11.54 11.67
C GLY A 59 9.16 -10.19 11.99
N VAL A 60 8.10 -9.83 11.24
CA VAL A 60 7.32 -8.60 11.45
C VAL A 60 6.56 -8.68 12.77
N LEU A 61 5.92 -9.82 13.06
CA LEU A 61 5.16 -10.02 14.29
C LEU A 61 6.04 -9.84 15.55
N ARG A 62 7.27 -10.35 15.54
CA ARG A 62 8.22 -10.15 16.67
C ARG A 62 8.53 -8.67 16.91
N VAL A 63 8.67 -7.89 15.84
CA VAL A 63 8.91 -6.44 15.95
C VAL A 63 7.67 -5.74 16.51
N VAL A 64 6.48 -6.08 16.04
CA VAL A 64 5.22 -5.54 16.53
C VAL A 64 5.00 -5.87 18.01
N GLU A 65 5.28 -7.10 18.44
CA GLU A 65 5.17 -7.52 19.85
C GLU A 65 6.12 -6.72 20.75
N ALA A 66 7.39 -6.56 20.35
CA ALA A 66 8.35 -5.74 21.08
C ALA A 66 7.94 -4.26 21.18
N LEU A 67 7.38 -3.70 20.10
CA LEU A 67 6.84 -2.33 20.11
C LEU A 67 5.67 -2.18 21.06
N ARG A 68 4.75 -3.16 21.09
CA ARG A 68 3.60 -3.16 22.01
C ARG A 68 4.02 -3.19 23.49
N GLU A 69 5.06 -3.95 23.81
CA GLU A 69 5.60 -4.03 25.17
C GLU A 69 6.27 -2.71 25.59
N ALA A 70 7.04 -2.10 24.68
CA ALA A 70 7.83 -0.90 24.98
C ALA A 70 7.01 0.42 24.87
N PHE A 71 6.00 0.43 24.01
CA PHE A 71 5.15 1.58 23.71
C PHE A 71 3.67 1.18 23.79
N PRO A 72 3.08 1.19 24.99
CA PRO A 72 1.69 0.75 25.18
C PRO A 72 0.65 1.67 24.53
N GLU A 73 1.07 2.84 24.05
CA GLU A 73 0.21 3.81 23.37
C GLU A 73 0.98 4.52 22.23
N GLY A 74 0.24 5.01 21.25
CA GLY A 74 0.75 5.92 20.23
C GLY A 74 1.51 5.26 19.07
N ILE A 75 1.48 3.94 18.90
CA ILE A 75 2.02 3.25 17.73
C ILE A 75 0.88 2.53 16.99
N TYR A 76 0.79 2.80 15.70
CA TYR A 76 -0.28 2.26 14.85
C TYR A 76 0.31 1.58 13.62
N LEU A 77 -0.11 0.34 13.35
CA LEU A 77 0.08 -0.29 12.05
C LEU A 77 -0.92 0.33 11.08
N VAL A 78 -0.47 0.78 9.89
CA VAL A 78 -1.32 1.59 9.02
C VAL A 78 -1.24 1.22 7.55
N GLY A 79 -2.23 1.66 6.79
CA GLY A 79 -2.20 1.73 5.33
C GLY A 79 -2.08 0.41 4.63
N GLY A 80 -1.10 0.31 3.73
CA GLY A 80 -0.87 -0.87 2.91
C GLY A 80 -0.63 -2.13 3.72
N ALA A 81 0.07 -2.04 4.84
CA ALA A 81 0.35 -3.18 5.70
C ALA A 81 -0.93 -3.81 6.29
N VAL A 82 -1.90 -2.98 6.74
CA VAL A 82 -3.21 -3.47 7.24
C VAL A 82 -4.02 -4.10 6.11
N ARG A 83 -4.12 -3.41 4.98
CA ARG A 83 -4.83 -3.89 3.78
C ARG A 83 -4.27 -5.24 3.31
N ASP A 84 -2.97 -5.33 3.15
CA ASP A 84 -2.31 -6.51 2.58
C ASP A 84 -2.36 -7.69 3.57
N ALA A 85 -2.29 -7.44 4.88
CA ALA A 85 -2.54 -8.46 5.89
C ALA A 85 -3.97 -9.03 5.81
N LEU A 86 -4.99 -8.18 5.65
CA LEU A 86 -6.39 -8.60 5.46
C LEU A 86 -6.60 -9.39 4.16
N LEU A 87 -5.81 -9.11 3.11
CA LEU A 87 -5.82 -9.84 1.84
C LEU A 87 -4.95 -11.12 1.86
N GLY A 88 -4.25 -11.42 2.97
CA GLY A 88 -3.32 -12.54 3.05
C GLY A 88 -2.06 -12.36 2.18
N ARG A 89 -1.65 -11.12 1.92
CA ARG A 89 -0.53 -10.73 1.03
C ARG A 89 0.59 -10.00 1.78
N SER A 90 0.73 -10.18 3.07
CA SER A 90 1.71 -9.45 3.88
C SER A 90 3.14 -9.63 3.38
N GLY A 91 3.82 -8.49 3.18
CA GLY A 91 5.23 -8.40 2.79
C GLY A 91 6.17 -8.15 3.99
N PRO A 92 7.47 -7.99 3.70
CA PRO A 92 8.47 -7.70 4.72
C PRO A 92 8.50 -6.22 5.15
N ASP A 93 7.78 -5.34 4.48
CA ASP A 93 7.75 -3.91 4.81
C ASP A 93 6.68 -3.63 5.86
N LEU A 94 7.03 -2.79 6.83
CA LEU A 94 6.19 -2.44 7.97
C LEU A 94 6.01 -0.93 8.06
N ASP A 95 4.82 -0.44 7.74
CA ASP A 95 4.45 0.98 7.84
C ASP A 95 3.79 1.27 9.19
N LEU A 96 4.41 2.13 9.98
CA LEU A 96 3.92 2.54 11.30
C LEU A 96 3.70 4.05 11.37
N ALA A 97 2.53 4.44 11.88
CA ALA A 97 2.28 5.81 12.29
C ALA A 97 2.58 5.96 13.79
N VAL A 98 3.28 7.04 14.14
CA VAL A 98 3.65 7.40 15.51
C VAL A 98 2.83 8.60 15.95
N GLY A 99 1.93 8.39 16.90
CA GLY A 99 1.01 9.40 17.41
C GLY A 99 1.69 10.48 18.28
N PRO A 100 0.96 11.55 18.62
CA PRO A 100 1.43 12.56 19.56
C PRO A 100 1.84 11.93 20.91
N GLY A 101 2.92 12.41 21.48
CA GLY A 101 3.45 11.90 22.76
C GLY A 101 4.55 10.86 22.63
N VAL A 102 4.76 10.29 21.44
CA VAL A 102 5.85 9.35 21.15
C VAL A 102 6.75 9.95 20.07
N GLU A 103 8.07 9.95 20.30
CA GLU A 103 9.04 10.47 19.34
C GLU A 103 9.46 9.38 18.36
N VAL A 104 9.43 9.66 17.03
CA VAL A 104 9.86 8.73 15.98
C VAL A 104 11.30 8.28 16.19
N ALA A 105 12.19 9.19 16.58
CA ALA A 105 13.60 8.88 16.86
C ALA A 105 13.74 7.86 18.01
N ARG A 106 12.91 7.96 19.06
CA ARG A 106 12.91 7.03 20.19
C ARG A 106 12.47 5.63 19.77
N VAL A 107 11.47 5.54 18.90
CA VAL A 107 10.99 4.25 18.35
C VAL A 107 12.07 3.62 17.45
N ALA A 108 12.69 4.42 16.58
CA ALA A 108 13.76 3.96 15.69
C ALA A 108 14.98 3.45 16.48
N GLN A 109 15.40 4.20 17.51
CA GLN A 109 16.50 3.80 18.39
C GLN A 109 16.18 2.49 19.12
N PHE A 110 14.98 2.39 19.71
CA PHE A 110 14.55 1.16 20.39
C PHE A 110 14.63 -0.07 19.47
N LEU A 111 14.19 0.05 18.22
CA LEU A 111 14.23 -1.07 17.26
C LEU A 111 15.68 -1.50 16.97
N VAL A 112 16.58 -0.56 16.78
CA VAL A 112 18.01 -0.85 16.53
C VAL A 112 18.68 -1.43 17.78
N ASP A 113 18.40 -0.90 18.96
CA ASP A 113 18.95 -1.44 20.23
C ASP A 113 18.46 -2.87 20.48
N ARG A 114 17.21 -3.18 20.13
CA ARG A 114 16.58 -4.48 20.40
C ARG A 114 16.92 -5.55 19.37
N PHE A 115 17.05 -5.18 18.09
CA PHE A 115 17.17 -6.12 16.97
C PHE A 115 18.46 -5.95 16.16
N GLY A 116 19.23 -4.91 16.41
CA GLY A 116 20.37 -4.50 15.57
C GLY A 116 19.93 -3.77 14.31
N GLY A 117 20.88 -3.45 13.45
CA GLY A 117 20.63 -2.77 12.19
C GLY A 117 20.98 -1.28 12.22
N SER A 118 20.29 -0.47 11.43
CA SER A 118 20.53 0.97 11.33
C SER A 118 19.25 1.72 11.03
N TYR A 119 19.22 3.01 11.32
CA TYR A 119 18.12 3.88 10.91
C TYR A 119 18.61 5.22 10.36
N GLY A 120 17.79 5.82 9.50
CA GLY A 120 17.94 7.19 9.01
C GLY A 120 16.73 8.02 9.42
N LEU A 121 16.97 9.22 9.94
CA LEU A 121 15.94 10.19 10.34
C LEU A 121 15.82 11.29 9.29
N HIS A 122 14.60 11.66 8.97
CA HIS A 122 14.27 12.83 8.17
C HIS A 122 13.47 13.81 9.03
N TYR A 123 14.17 14.58 9.83
CA TYR A 123 13.58 15.50 10.82
C TYR A 123 12.54 16.45 10.21
N ALA A 124 12.83 16.98 9.00
CA ALA A 124 11.92 17.91 8.32
C ALA A 124 10.53 17.30 8.02
N PHE A 125 10.44 15.97 7.96
CA PHE A 125 9.20 15.24 7.63
C PHE A 125 8.67 14.41 8.80
N GLY A 126 9.35 14.40 9.95
CA GLY A 126 8.98 13.55 11.09
C GLY A 126 8.96 12.07 10.74
N THR A 127 9.94 11.60 9.93
CA THR A 127 9.98 10.20 9.48
C THR A 127 11.31 9.53 9.80
N ALA A 128 11.30 8.21 9.93
CA ALA A 128 12.50 7.39 10.01
C ALA A 128 12.31 6.10 9.21
N ARG A 129 13.41 5.65 8.60
CA ARG A 129 13.50 4.33 7.98
C ARG A 129 14.49 3.48 8.74
N VAL A 130 14.02 2.39 9.32
CA VAL A 130 14.83 1.42 10.09
C VAL A 130 15.05 0.18 9.24
N ARG A 131 16.32 -0.23 9.08
CA ARG A 131 16.71 -1.46 8.39
C ARG A 131 17.22 -2.46 9.40
N LEU A 132 16.48 -3.57 9.56
CA LEU A 132 16.83 -4.64 10.49
C LEU A 132 17.63 -5.76 9.80
N PRO A 133 18.49 -6.51 10.53
CA PRO A 133 19.41 -7.47 9.93
C PRO A 133 18.77 -8.62 9.14
N PHE A 134 17.48 -8.93 9.43
CA PHE A 134 16.74 -10.03 8.78
C PHE A 134 15.92 -9.56 7.55
N GLY A 135 16.32 -8.44 6.93
CA GLY A 135 15.73 -7.93 5.70
C GLY A 135 14.41 -7.17 5.88
N LEU A 136 13.95 -6.97 7.11
CA LEU A 136 12.78 -6.15 7.40
C LEU A 136 13.12 -4.66 7.35
N VAL A 137 12.30 -3.90 6.63
CA VAL A 137 12.32 -2.43 6.63
C VAL A 137 11.10 -1.94 7.40
N VAL A 138 11.33 -1.07 8.38
CA VAL A 138 10.27 -0.42 9.15
C VAL A 138 10.29 1.07 8.81
N ASP A 139 9.22 1.54 8.18
CA ASP A 139 8.99 2.94 7.91
C ASP A 139 8.13 3.55 9.02
N LEU A 140 8.71 4.50 9.73
CA LEU A 140 8.07 5.24 10.81
C LEU A 140 7.73 6.64 10.33
N ALA A 141 6.50 7.08 10.55
CA ALA A 141 6.09 8.45 10.25
C ALA A 141 5.24 9.02 11.40
N GLU A 142 5.48 10.29 11.76
CA GLU A 142 4.55 10.98 12.65
C GLU A 142 3.16 11.00 12.04
N SER A 143 2.15 10.68 12.85
CA SER A 143 0.76 10.87 12.44
C SER A 143 0.49 12.36 12.27
N ARG A 144 -0.14 12.74 11.16
CA ARG A 144 -0.24 14.13 10.74
C ARG A 144 -1.54 14.42 10.01
N GLU A 145 -1.93 15.68 10.03
CA GLU A 145 -2.93 16.26 9.13
C GLU A 145 -2.24 17.00 7.98
N GLU A 146 -2.92 17.10 6.88
CA GLU A 146 -2.47 17.82 5.67
C GLU A 146 -3.52 18.87 5.30
N VAL A 147 -3.05 20.10 5.05
CA VAL A 147 -3.88 21.22 4.59
C VAL A 147 -3.37 21.69 3.24
N TYR A 148 -4.21 21.69 2.24
CA TYR A 148 -3.88 22.10 0.89
C TYR A 148 -4.27 23.59 0.69
N PRO A 149 -3.31 24.51 0.48
CA PRO A 149 -3.59 25.94 0.35
C PRO A 149 -4.37 26.29 -0.93
N TYR A 150 -4.20 25.50 -1.99
CA TYR A 150 -4.95 25.58 -3.24
C TYR A 150 -4.94 24.21 -3.95
N PRO A 151 -5.83 23.98 -4.95
CA PRO A 151 -5.89 22.73 -5.71
C PRO A 151 -4.56 22.33 -6.33
N GLY A 152 -4.14 21.07 -6.13
CA GLY A 152 -2.87 20.54 -6.64
C GLY A 152 -1.62 20.99 -5.90
N ALA A 153 -1.72 21.84 -4.87
CA ALA A 153 -0.59 22.32 -4.08
C ALA A 153 0.13 21.22 -3.31
N LEU A 154 1.34 21.50 -2.86
CA LEU A 154 1.96 20.71 -1.81
C LEU A 154 1.25 20.98 -0.47
N PRO A 155 0.93 19.94 0.32
CA PRO A 155 0.27 20.15 1.59
C PRO A 155 1.18 20.78 2.63
N GLN A 156 0.59 21.63 3.48
CA GLN A 156 1.18 21.99 4.76
C GLN A 156 0.85 20.88 5.76
N VAL A 157 1.87 20.38 6.44
CA VAL A 157 1.74 19.25 7.37
C VAL A 157 1.85 19.71 8.82
N ARG A 158 1.02 19.12 9.69
CA ARG A 158 1.08 19.33 11.14
C ARG A 158 0.90 17.99 11.83
N ARG A 159 1.61 17.78 12.92
CA ARG A 159 1.42 16.59 13.74
C ARG A 159 -0.01 16.55 14.30
N ALA A 160 -0.66 15.39 14.19
CA ALA A 160 -2.07 15.23 14.56
C ALA A 160 -2.36 13.81 15.05
N PRO A 161 -3.50 13.57 15.77
CA PRO A 161 -3.94 12.24 16.14
C PRO A 161 -4.17 11.32 14.92
N ILE A 162 -4.12 10.01 15.15
CA ILE A 162 -4.27 8.99 14.10
C ILE A 162 -5.55 9.18 13.26
N ALA A 163 -6.64 9.63 13.84
CA ALA A 163 -7.88 9.89 13.11
C ALA A 163 -7.69 10.89 11.94
N ARG A 164 -6.89 11.93 12.17
CA ARG A 164 -6.55 12.91 11.12
C ARG A 164 -5.55 12.36 10.11
N ASP A 165 -4.63 11.49 10.53
CA ASP A 165 -3.73 10.80 9.60
C ASP A 165 -4.49 9.87 8.65
N LEU A 166 -5.52 9.19 9.13
CA LEU A 166 -6.36 8.36 8.27
C LEU A 166 -7.19 9.21 7.28
N GLU A 167 -7.64 10.40 7.68
CA GLU A 167 -8.45 11.30 6.85
C GLU A 167 -7.71 11.84 5.61
N ARG A 168 -6.38 12.07 5.70
CA ARG A 168 -5.57 12.61 4.60
C ARG A 168 -5.19 11.58 3.53
N ARG A 169 -5.46 10.29 3.75
CA ARG A 169 -5.06 9.21 2.85
C ARG A 169 -5.85 9.25 1.53
N ASP A 170 -5.43 8.43 0.58
CA ASP A 170 -5.98 8.42 -0.77
C ASP A 170 -7.31 7.66 -0.89
N TYR A 171 -7.36 6.43 -0.37
CA TYR A 171 -8.49 5.51 -0.50
C TYR A 171 -8.87 4.87 0.83
N SER A 172 -10.17 4.54 0.98
CA SER A 172 -10.72 3.88 2.17
C SER A 172 -9.94 2.62 2.57
N VAL A 173 -9.56 1.79 1.60
CA VAL A 173 -8.78 0.56 1.82
C VAL A 173 -7.37 0.81 2.38
N ASN A 174 -6.84 2.02 2.27
CA ASN A 174 -5.57 2.47 2.84
C ASN A 174 -5.75 3.30 4.11
N ALA A 175 -7.00 3.62 4.49
CA ALA A 175 -7.34 4.44 5.66
C ALA A 175 -7.81 3.60 6.86
N MET A 176 -7.24 2.40 6.98
CA MET A 176 -7.41 1.50 8.12
C MET A 176 -6.13 1.49 8.97
N ALA A 177 -6.29 1.26 10.28
CA ALA A 177 -5.18 1.13 11.20
C ALA A 177 -5.45 0.06 12.27
N VAL A 178 -4.37 -0.46 12.87
CA VAL A 178 -4.43 -1.21 14.12
C VAL A 178 -3.63 -0.44 15.17
N ASP A 179 -4.31 -0.05 16.24
CA ASP A 179 -3.65 0.44 17.45
C ASP A 179 -2.91 -0.74 18.10
N LEU A 180 -1.59 -0.67 18.12
CA LEU A 180 -0.79 -1.78 18.64
C LEU A 180 -0.92 -1.93 20.15
N GLY A 181 -1.08 -0.84 20.89
CA GLY A 181 -1.23 -0.88 22.35
C GLY A 181 -2.58 -1.46 22.77
N GLY A 182 -3.66 -0.84 22.34
CA GLY A 182 -5.02 -1.22 22.67
C GLY A 182 -5.58 -2.41 21.89
N LEU A 183 -4.88 -2.92 20.87
CA LEU A 183 -5.37 -3.96 19.95
C LEU A 183 -6.72 -3.59 19.32
N ALA A 184 -6.92 -2.33 19.01
CA ALA A 184 -8.13 -1.83 18.39
C ALA A 184 -7.94 -1.72 16.86
N PHE A 185 -8.91 -2.22 16.11
CA PHE A 185 -8.98 -2.00 14.66
C PHE A 185 -9.76 -0.71 14.39
N LEU A 186 -9.13 0.20 13.63
CA LEU A 186 -9.67 1.52 13.30
C LEU A 186 -10.01 1.56 11.80
N ASP A 187 -11.29 1.76 11.49
CA ASP A 187 -11.79 1.86 10.11
C ASP A 187 -12.88 2.92 10.00
N PRO A 188 -12.54 4.21 10.15
CA PRO A 188 -13.53 5.28 10.14
C PRO A 188 -14.17 5.53 8.77
N TYR A 189 -13.56 5.01 7.69
CA TYR A 189 -13.99 5.26 6.30
C TYR A 189 -14.57 4.03 5.59
N GLY A 190 -14.79 2.92 6.31
CA GLY A 190 -15.37 1.70 5.76
C GLY A 190 -14.44 0.97 4.79
N GLY A 191 -13.13 1.05 5.03
CA GLY A 191 -12.10 0.43 4.20
C GLY A 191 -12.23 -1.08 4.12
N LEU A 192 -12.64 -1.75 5.21
CA LEU A 192 -12.88 -3.20 5.22
C LEU A 192 -14.00 -3.59 4.23
N ARG A 193 -15.10 -2.86 4.26
CA ARG A 193 -16.23 -3.09 3.33
C ARG A 193 -15.81 -2.90 1.87
N ASP A 194 -15.07 -1.83 1.58
CA ASP A 194 -14.59 -1.56 0.23
C ASP A 194 -13.52 -2.58 -0.19
N LEU A 195 -12.71 -3.09 0.74
CA LEU A 195 -11.74 -4.17 0.52
C LEU A 195 -12.44 -5.48 0.11
N GLU A 196 -13.49 -5.88 0.83
CA GLU A 196 -14.32 -7.06 0.53
C GLU A 196 -15.03 -6.91 -0.82
N ALA A 197 -15.52 -5.71 -1.13
CA ALA A 197 -16.15 -5.39 -2.41
C ALA A 197 -15.15 -5.18 -3.57
N ARG A 198 -13.84 -5.20 -3.30
CA ARG A 198 -12.75 -4.90 -4.24
C ARG A 198 -12.90 -3.54 -4.91
N LEU A 199 -13.23 -2.51 -4.11
CA LEU A 199 -13.45 -1.14 -4.56
C LEU A 199 -12.34 -0.20 -4.08
N LEU A 200 -11.98 0.76 -4.93
CA LEU A 200 -11.19 1.92 -4.58
C LEU A 200 -12.08 3.15 -4.48
N ARG A 201 -12.36 3.57 -3.27
CA ARG A 201 -13.18 4.73 -2.94
C ARG A 201 -12.31 5.82 -2.34
N PRO A 202 -12.31 7.06 -2.90
CA PRO A 202 -11.65 8.20 -2.28
C PRO A 202 -12.35 8.56 -0.96
N LEU A 203 -11.60 9.13 -0.02
CA LEU A 203 -12.12 9.40 1.33
C LEU A 203 -13.13 10.54 1.38
N HIS A 204 -13.02 11.50 0.46
CA HIS A 204 -13.91 12.66 0.39
C HIS A 204 -14.01 13.20 -1.04
N PRO A 205 -15.04 14.02 -1.35
CA PRO A 205 -15.31 14.47 -2.71
C PRO A 205 -14.20 15.31 -3.37
N LEU A 206 -13.38 16.01 -2.58
CA LEU A 206 -12.29 16.88 -3.07
C LEU A 206 -10.94 16.16 -3.18
N ALA A 207 -10.87 14.88 -2.87
CA ALA A 207 -9.61 14.12 -2.78
C ALA A 207 -8.71 14.27 -4.03
N PHE A 208 -9.28 14.24 -5.24
CA PHE A 208 -8.53 14.39 -6.48
C PHE A 208 -8.22 15.86 -6.83
N VAL A 209 -9.05 16.80 -6.38
CA VAL A 209 -8.80 18.24 -6.56
C VAL A 209 -7.64 18.70 -5.69
N GLU A 210 -7.55 18.20 -4.46
CA GLU A 210 -6.44 18.46 -3.56
C GLU A 210 -5.13 17.87 -4.09
N ASP A 211 -5.19 16.63 -4.56
CA ASP A 211 -4.03 15.92 -5.09
C ASP A 211 -4.41 15.06 -6.31
N PRO A 212 -4.22 15.59 -7.54
CA PRO A 212 -4.51 14.83 -8.75
C PRO A 212 -3.68 13.55 -8.90
N THR A 213 -2.52 13.44 -8.23
CA THR A 213 -1.72 12.21 -8.29
C THR A 213 -2.42 11.01 -7.64
N ARG A 214 -3.42 11.25 -6.78
CA ARG A 214 -4.21 10.16 -6.16
C ARG A 214 -4.90 9.27 -7.19
N VAL A 215 -5.34 9.81 -8.35
CA VAL A 215 -5.94 8.95 -9.39
C VAL A 215 -4.89 8.03 -10.01
N VAL A 216 -3.65 8.49 -10.19
CA VAL A 216 -2.55 7.67 -10.72
C VAL A 216 -2.21 6.55 -9.75
N ARG A 217 -2.06 6.87 -8.46
CA ARG A 217 -1.89 5.90 -7.38
C ARG A 217 -3.03 4.87 -7.32
N GLY A 218 -4.27 5.35 -7.52
CA GLY A 218 -5.45 4.49 -7.57
C GLY A 218 -5.44 3.53 -8.75
N ALA A 219 -5.11 3.99 -9.95
CA ALA A 219 -5.03 3.16 -11.13
C ALA A 219 -3.95 2.06 -10.95
N ARG A 220 -2.79 2.43 -10.41
CA ARG A 220 -1.72 1.49 -10.05
C ARG A 220 -2.20 0.46 -9.03
N LEU A 221 -2.86 0.90 -7.96
CA LEU A 221 -3.39 0.03 -6.91
C LEU A 221 -4.51 -0.89 -7.45
N ALA A 222 -5.43 -0.36 -8.27
CA ALA A 222 -6.49 -1.12 -8.93
C ALA A 222 -5.92 -2.23 -9.82
N ALA A 223 -4.92 -1.91 -10.62
CA ALA A 223 -4.26 -2.86 -11.50
C ALA A 223 -3.57 -3.98 -10.71
N ARG A 224 -2.79 -3.63 -9.68
CA ARG A 224 -2.06 -4.58 -8.83
C ARG A 224 -2.97 -5.50 -8.03
N LEU A 225 -4.05 -4.98 -7.46
CA LEU A 225 -4.97 -5.75 -6.60
C LEU A 225 -6.10 -6.44 -7.37
N GLY A 226 -6.34 -6.09 -8.62
CA GLY A 226 -7.50 -6.54 -9.37
C GLY A 226 -8.81 -5.87 -8.91
N PHE A 227 -8.72 -4.64 -8.38
CA PHE A 227 -9.84 -3.85 -7.92
C PHE A 227 -10.39 -2.96 -9.03
N ARG A 228 -11.55 -2.37 -8.78
CA ARG A 228 -12.18 -1.35 -9.63
C ARG A 228 -12.38 -0.07 -8.84
N PHE A 229 -12.45 1.04 -9.52
CA PHE A 229 -12.87 2.30 -8.91
C PHE A 229 -14.35 2.25 -8.53
N ALA A 230 -14.71 2.93 -7.45
CA ALA A 230 -16.10 3.12 -7.05
C ALA A 230 -16.83 3.98 -8.10
N GLU A 231 -18.15 3.79 -8.24
CA GLU A 231 -18.97 4.38 -9.31
C GLU A 231 -18.94 5.92 -9.33
N GLU A 232 -18.75 6.54 -8.19
CA GLU A 232 -18.64 8.00 -8.07
C GLU A 232 -17.31 8.60 -8.56
N VAL A 233 -16.25 7.78 -8.73
CA VAL A 233 -14.90 8.28 -9.07
C VAL A 233 -14.86 9.13 -10.34
N PRO A 234 -15.46 8.75 -11.48
CA PRO A 234 -15.43 9.60 -12.66
C PRO A 234 -16.00 11.00 -12.41
N ARG A 235 -17.09 11.09 -11.66
CA ARG A 235 -17.73 12.38 -11.30
C ARG A 235 -16.85 13.20 -10.35
N LEU A 236 -16.22 12.57 -9.36
CA LEU A 236 -15.35 13.25 -8.40
C LEU A 236 -14.00 13.66 -9.01
N LEU A 237 -13.57 12.93 -10.04
CA LEU A 237 -12.31 13.20 -10.73
C LEU A 237 -12.44 14.34 -11.74
N ALA A 238 -13.60 14.53 -12.39
CA ALA A 238 -13.78 15.50 -13.47
C ALA A 238 -13.29 16.93 -13.12
N PRO A 239 -13.55 17.50 -11.93
CA PRO A 239 -13.02 18.81 -11.55
C PRO A 239 -11.48 18.84 -11.42
N ALA A 240 -10.86 17.72 -11.03
CA ALA A 240 -9.41 17.63 -10.87
C ALA A 240 -8.65 17.56 -12.21
N LEU A 241 -9.35 17.23 -13.31
CA LEU A 241 -8.80 17.18 -14.65
C LEU A 241 -8.93 18.50 -15.42
N LEU A 242 -9.49 19.52 -14.80
CA LEU A 242 -9.56 20.86 -15.40
C LEU A 242 -8.14 21.44 -15.54
N PRO A 243 -7.84 22.17 -16.66
CA PRO A 243 -6.51 22.69 -16.92
C PRO A 243 -5.93 23.52 -15.78
N GLU A 244 -6.76 24.28 -15.07
CA GLU A 244 -6.36 25.15 -13.96
C GLU A 244 -5.84 24.33 -12.76
N VAL A 245 -6.48 23.21 -12.45
CA VAL A 245 -6.09 22.31 -11.36
C VAL A 245 -4.85 21.53 -11.74
N VAL A 246 -4.80 21.01 -12.97
CA VAL A 246 -3.63 20.28 -13.50
C VAL A 246 -2.40 21.18 -13.55
N ALA A 247 -2.57 22.46 -13.92
CA ALA A 247 -1.46 23.42 -13.94
C ALA A 247 -0.85 23.69 -12.54
N GLY A 248 -1.65 23.54 -11.49
CA GLY A 248 -1.18 23.65 -10.08
C GLY A 248 -0.46 22.41 -9.58
N ALA A 249 -0.61 21.27 -10.24
CA ALA A 249 0.00 20.03 -9.81
C ALA A 249 1.52 19.99 -10.07
N SER A 250 2.28 19.45 -9.13
CA SER A 250 3.73 19.29 -9.27
C SER A 250 4.09 18.28 -10.35
N ARG A 251 4.76 18.74 -11.41
CA ARG A 251 5.22 17.90 -12.53
C ARG A 251 6.19 16.80 -12.06
N SER A 252 7.03 17.07 -11.06
CA SER A 252 7.92 16.05 -10.51
C SER A 252 7.14 14.93 -9.84
N ARG A 253 6.12 15.24 -9.05
CA ARG A 253 5.23 14.23 -8.43
C ARG A 253 4.46 13.43 -9.48
N LEU A 254 3.91 14.08 -10.49
CA LEU A 254 3.23 13.40 -11.60
C LEU A 254 4.19 12.44 -12.31
N ARG A 255 5.43 12.87 -12.63
CA ARG A 255 6.45 12.02 -13.23
C ARG A 255 6.81 10.83 -12.35
N GLU A 256 7.03 11.06 -11.05
CA GLU A 256 7.36 9.99 -10.08
C GLU A 256 6.24 8.94 -10.01
N GLU A 257 4.97 9.37 -9.91
CA GLU A 257 3.84 8.43 -9.90
C GLU A 257 3.68 7.68 -11.23
N LEU A 258 3.99 8.31 -12.36
CA LEU A 258 4.01 7.63 -13.66
C LEU A 258 5.12 6.58 -13.71
N LEU A 259 6.33 6.89 -13.26
CA LEU A 259 7.45 5.94 -13.20
C LEU A 259 7.11 4.76 -12.29
N LEU A 260 6.59 5.01 -11.09
CA LEU A 260 6.13 3.97 -10.17
C LEU A 260 5.01 3.10 -10.79
N THR A 261 4.16 3.70 -11.62
CA THR A 261 3.14 2.93 -12.37
C THR A 261 3.79 2.03 -13.41
N LEU A 262 4.80 2.53 -14.11
CA LEU A 262 5.54 1.77 -15.13
C LEU A 262 6.47 0.68 -14.53
N GLU A 263 6.78 0.72 -13.25
CA GLU A 263 7.48 -0.35 -12.52
C GLU A 263 6.60 -1.57 -12.26
N GLU A 264 5.29 -1.37 -12.10
CA GLU A 264 4.35 -2.45 -11.78
C GLU A 264 4.30 -3.52 -12.90
N GLU A 265 4.09 -4.76 -12.52
CA GLU A 265 3.84 -5.84 -13.48
C GLU A 265 2.59 -5.57 -14.32
N ALA A 266 1.53 -5.11 -13.68
CA ALA A 266 0.25 -4.77 -14.31
C ALA A 266 0.19 -3.32 -14.84
N PHE A 267 1.33 -2.70 -15.19
CA PHE A 267 1.42 -1.28 -15.58
C PHE A 267 0.49 -0.90 -16.73
N TYR A 268 0.37 -1.77 -17.75
CA TYR A 268 -0.46 -1.46 -18.91
C TYR A 268 -1.94 -1.36 -18.53
N ARG A 269 -2.41 -2.23 -17.64
CA ARG A 269 -3.77 -2.13 -17.08
C ARG A 269 -3.97 -0.83 -16.30
N ALA A 270 -2.96 -0.38 -15.56
CA ALA A 270 -3.02 0.90 -14.85
C ALA A 270 -3.11 2.08 -15.83
N LEU A 271 -2.33 2.07 -16.91
CA LEU A 271 -2.41 3.08 -17.98
C LEU A 271 -3.78 3.05 -18.69
N ALA A 272 -4.33 1.87 -18.94
CA ALA A 272 -5.66 1.72 -19.54
C ALA A 272 -6.75 2.32 -18.65
N LEU A 273 -6.71 2.06 -17.33
CA LEU A 273 -7.64 2.69 -16.37
C LEU A 273 -7.52 4.22 -16.34
N LEU A 274 -6.30 4.75 -16.43
CA LEU A 274 -6.09 6.20 -16.53
C LEU A 274 -6.64 6.77 -17.84
N ALA A 275 -6.50 6.05 -18.95
CA ALA A 275 -7.03 6.45 -20.24
C ALA A 275 -8.57 6.44 -20.25
N GLU A 276 -9.19 5.37 -19.71
CA GLU A 276 -10.65 5.26 -19.55
C GLU A 276 -11.24 6.41 -18.73
N LEU A 277 -10.53 6.85 -17.69
CA LEU A 277 -10.90 7.97 -16.84
C LEU A 277 -10.57 9.36 -17.45
N GLY A 278 -9.93 9.41 -18.61
CA GLY A 278 -9.43 10.64 -19.22
C GLY A 278 -8.20 11.25 -18.51
N ALA A 279 -7.74 10.63 -17.43
CA ALA A 279 -6.65 11.14 -16.58
C ALA A 279 -5.29 11.06 -17.28
N LEU A 280 -5.04 10.04 -18.11
CA LEU A 280 -3.80 9.91 -18.86
C LEU A 280 -3.59 11.12 -19.80
N LYS A 281 -4.66 11.52 -20.50
CA LYS A 281 -4.63 12.68 -21.39
C LYS A 281 -4.57 14.00 -20.65
N ALA A 282 -5.39 14.18 -19.63
CA ALA A 282 -5.47 15.44 -18.90
C ALA A 282 -4.22 15.75 -18.09
N LEU A 283 -3.70 14.76 -17.34
CA LEU A 283 -2.54 14.94 -16.45
C LEU A 283 -1.19 14.92 -17.18
N TYR A 284 -1.08 14.19 -18.27
CA TYR A 284 0.21 13.95 -18.94
C TYR A 284 0.22 14.37 -20.41
N GLY A 285 -0.93 14.65 -21.00
CA GLY A 285 -1.07 14.89 -22.43
C GLY A 285 -0.78 13.64 -23.27
N LEU A 286 -0.84 12.44 -22.69
CA LEU A 286 -0.48 11.18 -23.32
C LEU A 286 -1.73 10.43 -23.79
N ASP A 287 -1.58 9.75 -24.92
CA ASP A 287 -2.53 8.77 -25.42
C ASP A 287 -2.00 7.37 -25.12
N LEU A 288 -2.88 6.40 -24.86
CA LEU A 288 -2.49 5.02 -24.59
C LEU A 288 -2.08 4.33 -25.89
N PRO A 289 -0.80 3.93 -26.07
CA PRO A 289 -0.37 3.17 -27.25
C PRO A 289 -0.75 1.70 -27.15
N PRO A 290 -0.65 0.90 -28.24
CA PRO A 290 -0.83 -0.54 -28.18
C PRO A 290 0.11 -1.20 -27.17
N GLU A 291 -0.34 -2.30 -26.55
CA GLU A 291 0.44 -3.04 -25.55
C GLU A 291 1.63 -3.82 -26.15
N ALA A 292 1.47 -4.33 -27.37
CA ALA A 292 2.44 -5.22 -27.99
C ALA A 292 3.91 -4.75 -27.97
N PRO A 293 4.24 -3.46 -28.18
CA PRO A 293 5.59 -2.96 -28.03
C PRO A 293 6.20 -3.20 -26.65
N PHE A 294 5.45 -3.03 -25.59
CA PHE A 294 5.95 -3.16 -24.22
C PHE A 294 6.28 -4.61 -23.83
N LEU A 295 5.58 -5.58 -24.40
CA LEU A 295 5.80 -7.00 -24.16
C LEU A 295 7.16 -7.51 -24.69
N ARG A 296 7.84 -6.73 -25.53
CA ARG A 296 9.16 -7.05 -26.08
C ARG A 296 10.32 -6.54 -25.23
N LEU A 297 10.04 -5.74 -24.20
CA LEU A 297 11.08 -5.23 -23.31
C LEU A 297 11.62 -6.36 -22.44
N ARG A 298 12.95 -6.38 -22.23
CA ARG A 298 13.58 -7.30 -21.29
C ARG A 298 13.34 -6.82 -19.86
N ALA A 299 13.18 -7.77 -18.93
CA ALA A 299 13.05 -7.48 -17.50
C ALA A 299 14.44 -7.24 -16.89
N GLU A 300 15.00 -6.06 -17.13
CA GLU A 300 16.32 -5.62 -16.68
C GLU A 300 16.21 -4.31 -15.89
N GLU A 301 17.30 -3.88 -15.29
CA GLU A 301 17.41 -2.57 -14.62
C GLU A 301 17.06 -1.44 -15.62
N GLY A 302 16.25 -0.47 -15.18
CA GLY A 302 15.76 0.62 -16.02
C GLY A 302 14.51 0.30 -16.85
N LEU A 303 13.79 -0.79 -16.51
CA LEU A 303 12.59 -1.19 -17.25
C LEU A 303 11.48 -0.12 -17.25
N SER A 304 11.26 0.58 -16.14
CA SER A 304 10.29 1.68 -16.07
C SER A 304 10.67 2.87 -16.97
N GLU A 305 11.97 3.18 -17.05
CA GLU A 305 12.49 4.21 -17.94
C GLU A 305 12.31 3.80 -19.42
N ALA A 306 12.58 2.55 -19.76
CA ALA A 306 12.36 2.03 -21.10
C ALA A 306 10.88 2.05 -21.50
N ARG A 307 9.98 1.66 -20.58
CA ARG A 307 8.52 1.76 -20.77
C ARG A 307 8.08 3.21 -20.95
N LEU A 308 8.68 4.16 -20.20
CA LEU A 308 8.42 5.59 -20.35
C LEU A 308 8.86 6.10 -21.72
N LEU A 309 10.05 5.74 -22.18
CA LEU A 309 10.54 6.14 -23.50
C LEU A 309 9.65 5.59 -24.62
N LEU A 310 9.20 4.34 -24.54
CA LEU A 310 8.25 3.79 -25.50
C LEU A 310 6.89 4.48 -25.45
N LEU A 311 6.37 4.76 -24.24
CA LEU A 311 5.11 5.50 -24.07
C LEU A 311 5.18 6.87 -24.76
N LEU A 312 6.27 7.59 -24.55
CA LEU A 312 6.51 8.90 -25.16
C LEU A 312 6.73 8.81 -26.68
N PHE A 313 7.51 7.82 -27.12
CA PHE A 313 7.79 7.61 -28.55
C PHE A 313 6.52 7.48 -29.41
N HIS A 314 5.47 6.88 -28.86
CA HIS A 314 4.19 6.71 -29.53
C HIS A 314 3.29 7.96 -29.51
N GLN A 315 3.75 9.09 -28.93
CA GLN A 315 2.99 10.32 -28.93
C GLN A 315 3.25 11.13 -30.21
N LYS A 316 2.33 12.02 -30.53
CA LYS A 316 2.46 12.93 -31.69
C LYS A 316 3.71 13.81 -31.57
N ASP A 317 3.94 14.37 -30.36
CA ASP A 317 5.02 15.30 -30.07
C ASP A 317 5.89 14.78 -28.91
N PRO A 318 6.65 13.70 -29.11
CA PRO A 318 7.34 12.99 -28.03
C PRO A 318 8.35 13.84 -27.25
N LEU A 319 9.11 14.68 -27.94
CA LEU A 319 10.15 15.54 -27.32
C LEU A 319 9.52 16.69 -26.51
N GLU A 320 8.38 17.24 -26.97
CA GLU A 320 7.63 18.23 -26.22
C GLU A 320 7.09 17.64 -24.92
N ARG A 321 6.53 16.42 -24.97
CA ARG A 321 6.06 15.69 -23.78
C ARG A 321 7.19 15.38 -22.80
N ALA A 322 8.36 14.98 -23.30
CA ALA A 322 9.55 14.78 -22.47
C ALA A 322 10.02 16.07 -21.76
N ALA A 323 9.94 17.20 -22.46
CA ALA A 323 10.25 18.51 -21.88
C ALA A 323 9.23 18.90 -20.82
N TRP A 324 7.93 18.70 -21.10
CA TRP A 324 6.85 18.97 -20.15
C TRP A 324 6.97 18.15 -18.86
N LEU A 325 7.33 16.86 -18.96
CA LEU A 325 7.59 15.99 -17.83
C LEU A 325 8.92 16.30 -17.11
N ALA A 326 9.69 17.24 -17.60
CA ALA A 326 11.03 17.60 -17.08
C ALA A 326 11.94 16.36 -16.93
N LEU A 327 12.01 15.52 -17.97
CA LEU A 327 12.85 14.33 -17.95
C LEU A 327 14.32 14.69 -17.76
N PRO A 328 15.10 13.84 -17.06
CA PRO A 328 16.56 13.94 -17.02
C PRO A 328 17.19 13.98 -18.41
N GLY A 329 18.33 14.68 -18.56
CA GLY A 329 19.03 14.85 -19.84
C GLY A 329 19.25 13.52 -20.56
N ARG A 330 19.76 12.51 -19.85
CA ARG A 330 19.97 11.14 -20.36
C ARG A 330 18.74 10.56 -21.06
N LEU A 331 17.53 10.64 -20.43
CA LEU A 331 16.31 10.09 -21.00
C LEU A 331 15.81 10.93 -22.20
N ARG A 332 16.03 12.25 -22.19
CA ARG A 332 15.71 13.10 -23.35
C ARG A 332 16.58 12.76 -24.56
N GLU A 333 17.87 12.57 -24.35
CA GLU A 333 18.82 12.12 -25.39
C GLU A 333 18.43 10.76 -25.96
N GLY A 334 18.11 9.79 -25.08
CA GLY A 334 17.63 8.48 -25.50
C GLY A 334 16.35 8.56 -26.33
N LEU A 335 15.39 9.40 -25.92
CA LEU A 335 14.17 9.60 -26.70
C LEU A 335 14.45 10.29 -28.05
N ALA A 336 15.34 11.26 -28.10
CA ALA A 336 15.74 11.92 -29.35
C ALA A 336 16.37 10.93 -30.33
N LEU A 337 17.21 10.03 -29.85
CA LEU A 337 17.77 8.94 -30.66
C LEU A 337 16.68 8.02 -31.21
N LEU A 338 15.66 7.66 -30.39
CA LEU A 338 14.51 6.86 -30.84
C LEU A 338 13.71 7.54 -31.92
N VAL A 339 13.49 8.86 -31.80
CA VAL A 339 12.64 9.66 -32.72
C VAL A 339 13.33 9.93 -34.04
N HIS A 340 14.65 10.18 -34.04
CA HIS A 340 15.37 10.64 -35.22
C HIS A 340 16.05 9.53 -36.04
N HIS A 341 16.09 8.28 -35.51
CA HIS A 341 16.68 7.17 -36.24
C HIS A 341 15.66 6.41 -37.09
N PRO A 342 15.96 6.17 -38.39
CA PRO A 342 15.11 5.33 -39.23
C PRO A 342 15.20 3.86 -38.81
N TRP A 343 14.08 3.25 -38.46
CA TRP A 343 13.96 1.88 -37.90
C TRP A 343 14.31 0.73 -38.84
N ALA A 344 14.71 1.01 -40.07
CA ALA A 344 14.94 0.00 -41.10
C ALA A 344 16.13 -0.96 -40.84
N GLY A 345 16.95 -0.72 -39.82
CA GLY A 345 18.15 -1.51 -39.50
C GLY A 345 18.41 -1.81 -38.03
N GLY A 346 17.42 -1.57 -37.13
CA GLY A 346 17.61 -1.70 -35.68
C GLY A 346 17.99 -0.38 -35.03
N LEU A 347 17.88 -0.29 -33.70
CA LEU A 347 18.29 0.93 -32.95
C LEU A 347 19.83 1.01 -32.84
N PRO A 348 20.37 2.25 -32.78
CA PRO A 348 21.77 2.47 -32.50
C PRO A 348 22.17 1.93 -31.13
N LYS A 349 23.38 1.41 -30.99
CA LYS A 349 23.94 0.91 -29.72
C LYS A 349 23.86 1.96 -28.61
N GLU A 350 23.94 3.23 -28.97
CA GLU A 350 23.85 4.38 -28.07
C GLU A 350 22.46 4.51 -27.42
N ALA A 351 21.39 4.21 -28.15
CA ALA A 351 20.04 4.21 -27.58
C ALA A 351 19.85 3.04 -26.58
N CYS A 352 20.44 1.88 -26.86
CA CYS A 352 20.44 0.75 -25.93
C CYS A 352 21.27 1.02 -24.68
N ALA A 353 22.32 1.84 -24.75
CA ALA A 353 23.12 2.24 -23.59
C ALA A 353 22.36 3.17 -22.64
N VAL A 354 21.40 3.96 -23.16
CA VAL A 354 20.55 4.84 -22.33
C VAL A 354 19.46 4.08 -21.57
N ALA A 355 18.91 3.03 -22.21
CA ALA A 355 17.87 2.20 -21.61
C ALA A 355 18.07 0.73 -22.05
N PRO A 356 18.91 -0.05 -21.32
CA PRO A 356 19.25 -1.42 -21.68
C PRO A 356 18.06 -2.34 -22.02
N PRO A 357 16.89 -2.24 -21.34
CA PRO A 357 15.73 -3.05 -21.68
C PRO A 357 15.23 -2.87 -23.13
N LEU A 358 15.56 -1.76 -23.78
CA LEU A 358 15.24 -1.50 -25.18
C LEU A 358 16.09 -2.36 -26.16
N ALA A 359 17.20 -2.94 -25.72
CA ALA A 359 18.06 -3.75 -26.57
C ALA A 359 17.34 -4.97 -27.17
N GLY A 360 16.37 -5.56 -26.43
CA GLY A 360 15.52 -6.64 -26.94
C GLY A 360 14.59 -6.26 -28.09
N PHE A 361 14.35 -4.97 -28.27
CA PHE A 361 13.50 -4.40 -29.30
C PHE A 361 14.27 -4.13 -30.60
N LEU A 362 15.57 -3.99 -30.52
CA LEU A 362 16.31 -3.10 -31.37
C LEU A 362 17.55 -3.75 -31.98
N CYS A 363 17.99 -4.89 -31.47
CA CYS A 363 19.07 -5.65 -32.02
C CYS A 363 18.52 -6.93 -32.68
N PRO A 364 18.43 -6.98 -34.02
CA PRO A 364 18.08 -8.21 -34.72
C PRO A 364 19.22 -9.26 -34.73
N PHE A 365 20.37 -8.99 -34.10
CA PHE A 365 21.51 -9.90 -34.09
C PHE A 365 21.71 -10.51 -32.69
N PRO A 366 21.69 -11.85 -32.57
CA PRO A 366 22.23 -12.50 -31.38
C PRO A 366 23.76 -12.22 -31.37
N GLU A 367 24.24 -11.75 -30.22
CA GLU A 367 25.68 -11.75 -29.99
C GLU A 367 26.22 -13.19 -30.18
N LYS A 368 27.23 -13.31 -31.04
CA LYS A 368 28.05 -14.51 -31.15
C LYS A 368 28.99 -14.59 -29.96
#